data_4bc21931d76b313dc1ac3aeb207e0bca
#
_entry.id   4bc21931d76b313dc1ac3aeb207e0bca
#
_cell.length_a   1.000
_cell.length_b   1.000
_cell.length_c   1.000
_cell.angle_alpha   90.00
_cell.angle_beta   90.00
_cell.angle_gamma   90.00
#
_symmetry.space_group_name_H-M   'P 1'
#
loop_
_entity.id
_entity.type
_entity.pdbx_description
1 polymer ?
#
loop_
_entity_poly.entity_id
_entity_poly.type
_entity_poly.pdbx_seq_one_letter_code
_entity_poly.pdbx_strand_id
1 'polypeptide(L)'
;MTCLYLCLSVIHVFAQTKEHGRTGEFNILDFGATRDTMMVHTKAINEAIESCYRQGGGRVVIPPGKFKTGTIFLKDNVELHLDNGACLYASEDYADFPIQPRAAYRSLKDAGGWSALIYAVGARNIAVTGKGVIDGRGKGRKGRVGGVPGDADGRPRNILFISCKGVRISGISMRNSALWNQHYLDCEDVIVEHIHVFNHCNGNNDGIDIDGCRRFILSDSVIDSDDDGIVLKSTGLAPCEDVVINNCIVSSFANAIKCGTKSTGGYKNIVISNCIVKPSCNKGDRIIKSTPSGITAISLEVVDGGIMDGVSIDNIVIEGTECPLYVRLANRGRKYIDEAPVPPIGKMR
;
A
#
# COMPACT_ATOMS: atom_id res chain seq x y z
N MET A 1 5.95 60.20 59.15
CA MET A 1 5.04 59.33 58.32
C MET A 1 5.74 59.04 56.98
N THR A 2 6.37 57.90 56.90
CA THR A 2 7.17 57.50 55.74
C THR A 2 6.39 56.46 54.98
N CYS A 3 5.99 56.78 53.75
CA CYS A 3 5.22 55.91 52.91
C CYS A 3 6.18 55.02 52.11
N LEU A 4 6.11 53.68 52.29
CA LEU A 4 6.91 52.68 51.63
C LEU A 4 6.14 52.25 50.37
N TYR A 5 6.65 52.54 49.17
CA TYR A 5 6.12 51.99 47.92
C TYR A 5 6.76 50.63 47.62
N LEU A 6 5.93 49.56 47.58
CA LEU A 6 6.30 48.23 47.19
C LEU A 6 6.13 48.11 45.66
N CYS A 7 7.23 48.00 44.89
CA CYS A 7 7.21 47.66 43.49
C CYS A 7 7.08 46.14 43.31
N LEU A 8 5.92 45.67 42.90
CA LEU A 8 5.74 44.29 42.42
C LEU A 8 6.19 44.23 40.96
N SER A 9 7.34 43.61 40.73
CA SER A 9 7.77 43.23 39.37
C SER A 9 7.08 41.93 38.93
N VAL A 10 6.15 42.05 37.98
CA VAL A 10 5.53 40.94 37.32
C VAL A 10 6.51 40.40 36.27
N ILE A 11 7.10 39.23 36.54
CA ILE A 11 7.91 38.52 35.55
C ILE A 11 6.95 37.83 34.54
N HIS A 12 6.84 38.41 33.35
CA HIS A 12 6.19 37.73 32.22
C HIS A 12 7.13 36.66 31.70
N VAL A 13 6.84 35.39 31.99
CA VAL A 13 7.46 34.28 31.33
C VAL A 13 6.82 34.15 29.93
N PHE A 14 7.47 34.72 28.94
CA PHE A 14 7.15 34.43 27.55
C PHE A 14 7.55 32.98 27.26
N ALA A 15 6.56 32.08 27.20
CA ALA A 15 6.74 30.79 26.57
C ALA A 15 7.04 31.08 25.09
N GLN A 16 8.29 30.90 24.68
CA GLN A 16 8.64 30.87 23.25
C GLN A 16 7.95 29.64 22.62
N THR A 17 6.81 29.87 22.01
CA THR A 17 6.30 28.92 21.01
C THR A 17 7.30 28.93 19.88
N LYS A 18 8.04 27.81 19.72
CA LYS A 18 8.84 27.55 18.51
C LYS A 18 7.91 27.76 17.33
N GLU A 19 8.14 28.79 16.55
CA GLU A 19 7.53 28.89 15.22
C GLU A 19 7.94 27.66 14.44
N HIS A 20 6.99 26.75 14.19
CA HIS A 20 7.16 25.62 13.31
C HIS A 20 7.35 26.20 11.90
N GLY A 21 8.43 25.80 11.25
CA GLY A 21 8.81 26.29 9.93
C GLY A 21 7.68 26.21 8.91
N ARG A 22 7.86 26.81 7.75
CA ARG A 22 6.92 27.02 6.63
C ARG A 22 5.52 26.48 6.87
N THR A 23 4.52 27.35 6.90
CA THR A 23 3.09 26.97 7.05
C THR A 23 2.75 25.76 6.18
N GLY A 24 2.40 24.63 6.85
CA GLY A 24 2.04 23.38 6.16
C GLY A 24 3.10 22.26 6.16
N GLU A 25 4.26 22.43 6.82
CA GLU A 25 5.28 21.37 6.94
C GLU A 25 5.55 20.98 8.40
N PHE A 26 5.53 19.67 8.68
CA PHE A 26 5.62 19.07 10.01
C PHE A 26 6.75 18.02 10.03
N ASN A 27 7.90 18.39 10.60
CA ASN A 27 9.02 17.45 10.70
C ASN A 27 8.83 16.53 11.93
N ILE A 28 8.94 15.22 11.77
CA ILE A 28 8.75 14.26 12.86
C ILE A 28 9.70 14.47 14.04
N LEU A 29 10.87 15.07 13.80
CA LEU A 29 11.83 15.39 14.86
C LEU A 29 11.26 16.41 15.85
N ASP A 30 10.40 17.32 15.40
CA ASP A 30 9.73 18.31 16.27
C ASP A 30 8.67 17.67 17.19
N PHE A 31 8.28 16.43 16.88
CA PHE A 31 7.31 15.62 17.63
C PHE A 31 7.99 14.52 18.48
N GLY A 32 9.31 14.60 18.65
CA GLY A 32 10.07 13.70 19.50
C GLY A 32 10.63 12.45 18.81
N ALA A 33 10.55 12.35 17.48
CA ALA A 33 11.34 11.35 16.77
C ALA A 33 12.83 11.66 16.90
N THR A 34 13.65 10.63 16.99
CA THR A 34 15.12 10.74 17.09
C THR A 34 15.79 9.86 16.02
N ARG A 35 17.11 10.02 15.85
CA ARG A 35 17.88 9.14 14.98
C ARG A 35 18.34 7.85 15.67
N ASP A 36 17.82 7.56 16.85
CA ASP A 36 18.08 6.30 17.55
C ASP A 36 17.29 5.16 16.90
N THR A 37 18.02 4.24 16.27
CA THR A 37 17.44 3.11 15.55
C THR A 37 16.88 2.02 16.47
N MET A 38 17.12 2.10 17.76
CA MET A 38 16.55 1.17 18.74
C MET A 38 15.13 1.60 19.17
N MET A 39 14.81 2.88 19.07
CA MET A 39 13.50 3.43 19.45
C MET A 39 12.45 3.19 18.36
N VAL A 40 11.19 3.03 18.79
CA VAL A 40 10.02 2.99 17.92
C VAL A 40 9.39 4.38 17.88
N HIS A 41 9.28 4.98 16.70
CA HIS A 41 8.85 6.36 16.49
C HIS A 41 7.38 6.50 16.07
N THR A 42 6.59 5.44 16.16
CA THR A 42 5.17 5.42 15.74
C THR A 42 4.36 6.56 16.34
N LYS A 43 4.57 6.84 17.64
CA LYS A 43 3.86 7.91 18.35
C LYS A 43 4.19 9.28 17.75
N ALA A 44 5.47 9.61 17.62
CA ALA A 44 5.92 10.89 17.09
C ALA A 44 5.43 11.13 15.65
N ILE A 45 5.47 10.08 14.78
CA ILE A 45 4.99 10.17 13.41
C ILE A 45 3.46 10.42 13.39
N ASN A 46 2.69 9.67 14.18
CA ASN A 46 1.25 9.83 14.22
C ASN A 46 0.83 11.17 14.85
N GLU A 47 1.57 11.71 15.83
CA GLU A 47 1.34 13.05 16.40
C GLU A 47 1.61 14.16 15.36
N ALA A 48 2.66 14.02 14.54
CA ALA A 48 2.92 14.94 13.44
C ALA A 48 1.77 14.93 12.41
N ILE A 49 1.28 13.73 12.03
CA ILE A 49 0.13 13.57 11.13
C ILE A 49 -1.14 14.18 11.74
N GLU A 50 -1.41 13.94 13.01
CA GLU A 50 -2.57 14.49 13.70
C GLU A 50 -2.52 16.02 13.75
N SER A 51 -1.34 16.60 14.04
CA SER A 51 -1.14 18.05 14.04
C SER A 51 -1.33 18.66 12.66
N CYS A 52 -0.77 18.02 11.62
CA CYS A 52 -0.95 18.41 10.23
C CYS A 52 -2.44 18.41 9.83
N TYR A 53 -3.14 17.31 10.11
CA TYR A 53 -4.57 17.16 9.83
C TYR A 53 -5.42 18.24 10.53
N ARG A 54 -5.18 18.51 11.82
CA ARG A 54 -5.92 19.55 12.58
C ARG A 54 -5.71 20.96 12.04
N GLN A 55 -4.62 21.21 11.36
CA GLN A 55 -4.34 22.49 10.69
C GLN A 55 -4.89 22.55 9.25
N GLY A 56 -5.69 21.55 8.84
CA GLY A 56 -6.33 21.51 7.53
C GLY A 56 -5.55 20.73 6.48
N GLY A 57 -4.39 20.17 6.82
CA GLY A 57 -3.54 19.38 5.94
C GLY A 57 -2.16 20.01 5.71
N GLY A 58 -1.34 19.35 4.91
CA GLY A 58 0.03 19.74 4.62
C GLY A 58 0.96 18.54 4.47
N ARG A 59 2.24 18.78 4.72
CA ARG A 59 3.29 17.77 4.55
C ARG A 59 3.91 17.38 5.89
N VAL A 60 3.90 16.07 6.19
CA VAL A 60 4.67 15.48 7.28
C VAL A 60 5.97 14.95 6.72
N VAL A 61 7.11 15.43 7.21
CA VAL A 61 8.44 15.12 6.68
C VAL A 61 9.13 14.09 7.55
N ILE A 62 9.57 13.00 6.89
CA ILE A 62 10.52 12.04 7.42
C ILE A 62 11.90 12.43 6.91
N PRO A 63 12.77 13.05 7.72
CA PRO A 63 14.07 13.53 7.27
C PRO A 63 15.06 12.38 7.03
N PRO A 64 16.26 12.66 6.47
CA PRO A 64 17.30 11.65 6.30
C PRO A 64 17.63 10.93 7.60
N GLY A 65 17.61 9.58 7.56
CA GLY A 65 17.83 8.71 8.71
C GLY A 65 16.99 7.45 8.67
N LYS A 66 17.14 6.61 9.70
CA LYS A 66 16.39 5.36 9.83
C LYS A 66 15.41 5.48 11.00
N PHE A 67 14.13 5.29 10.73
CA PHE A 67 13.07 5.42 11.74
C PHE A 67 12.27 4.13 11.81
N LYS A 68 12.39 3.43 12.95
CA LYS A 68 11.59 2.25 13.24
C LYS A 68 10.17 2.66 13.62
N THR A 69 9.17 2.00 13.05
CA THR A 69 7.77 2.33 13.32
C THR A 69 6.86 1.11 13.25
N GLY A 70 5.76 1.18 13.95
CA GLY A 70 4.57 0.37 13.74
C GLY A 70 3.61 1.07 12.76
N THR A 71 2.29 0.91 12.98
CA THR A 71 1.28 1.46 12.07
C THR A 71 1.21 2.99 12.11
N ILE A 72 1.39 3.61 10.96
CA ILE A 72 1.17 5.02 10.68
C ILE A 72 -0.23 5.18 10.08
N PHE A 73 -1.04 6.09 10.64
CA PHE A 73 -2.40 6.35 10.20
C PHE A 73 -2.47 7.66 9.40
N LEU A 74 -2.63 7.59 8.07
CA LEU A 74 -2.84 8.79 7.26
C LEU A 74 -4.25 9.33 7.42
N LYS A 75 -4.37 10.65 7.33
CA LYS A 75 -5.60 11.42 7.47
C LYS A 75 -5.80 12.36 6.28
N ASP A 76 -7.00 12.91 6.15
CA ASP A 76 -7.37 13.80 5.04
C ASP A 76 -6.36 14.93 4.85
N ASN A 77 -6.04 15.21 3.60
CA ASN A 77 -5.16 16.29 3.17
C ASN A 77 -3.71 16.19 3.68
N VAL A 78 -3.25 15.01 4.08
CA VAL A 78 -1.87 14.81 4.60
C VAL A 78 -1.02 14.11 3.56
N GLU A 79 0.12 14.72 3.24
CA GLU A 79 1.23 14.10 2.52
C GLU A 79 2.29 13.61 3.53
N LEU A 80 2.60 12.31 3.51
CA LEU A 80 3.78 11.75 4.18
C LEU A 80 4.95 11.77 3.22
N HIS A 81 5.91 12.63 3.45
CA HIS A 81 7.06 12.83 2.59
C HIS A 81 8.33 12.23 3.17
N LEU A 82 8.97 11.33 2.41
CA LEU A 82 10.24 10.72 2.79
C LEU A 82 11.38 11.38 2.00
N ASP A 83 12.19 12.15 2.68
CA ASP A 83 13.37 12.82 2.09
C ASP A 83 14.37 11.81 1.51
N ASN A 84 15.29 12.30 0.67
CA ASN A 84 16.43 11.52 0.23
C ASN A 84 17.22 10.98 1.43
N GLY A 85 17.45 9.66 1.46
CA GLY A 85 18.13 9.00 2.57
C GLY A 85 17.26 8.71 3.79
N ALA A 86 15.97 9.04 3.75
CA ALA A 86 15.01 8.60 4.76
C ALA A 86 14.68 7.11 4.58
N CYS A 87 14.55 6.39 5.69
CA CYS A 87 14.09 5.02 5.71
C CYS A 87 13.11 4.79 6.85
N LEU A 88 11.85 4.54 6.51
CA LEU A 88 10.87 3.98 7.44
C LEU A 88 10.99 2.46 7.41
N TYR A 89 11.20 1.85 8.55
CA TYR A 89 11.24 0.40 8.63
C TYR A 89 10.37 -0.14 9.75
N ALA A 90 9.75 -1.29 9.48
CA ALA A 90 8.80 -1.90 10.38
C ALA A 90 9.46 -2.37 11.69
N SER A 91 8.77 -2.13 12.81
CA SER A 91 9.08 -2.78 14.08
C SER A 91 8.95 -4.30 13.94
N GLU A 92 9.70 -5.04 14.74
CA GLU A 92 9.61 -6.50 14.81
C GLU A 92 8.46 -6.97 15.72
N ASP A 93 7.99 -6.10 16.60
CA ASP A 93 6.90 -6.43 17.53
C ASP A 93 5.53 -6.26 16.84
N TYR A 94 4.71 -7.31 16.89
CA TYR A 94 3.34 -7.26 16.39
C TYR A 94 2.42 -6.34 17.22
N ALA A 95 2.76 -6.03 18.46
CA ALA A 95 2.01 -5.06 19.26
C ALA A 95 2.01 -3.66 18.63
N ASP A 96 3.07 -3.32 17.87
CA ASP A 96 3.17 -2.06 17.14
C ASP A 96 2.25 -2.01 15.89
N PHE A 97 1.61 -3.12 15.53
CA PHE A 97 0.70 -3.25 14.40
C PHE A 97 -0.68 -3.70 14.87
N PRO A 98 -1.47 -2.83 15.47
CA PRO A 98 -2.81 -3.17 15.94
C PRO A 98 -3.68 -3.64 14.79
N ILE A 99 -4.43 -4.71 15.02
CA ILE A 99 -5.43 -5.19 14.05
C ILE A 99 -6.53 -4.15 13.95
N GLN A 100 -6.79 -3.70 12.72
CA GLN A 100 -7.79 -2.69 12.47
C GLN A 100 -9.19 -3.29 12.42
N PRO A 101 -10.22 -2.52 12.85
CA PRO A 101 -11.60 -2.97 12.75
C PRO A 101 -12.00 -3.18 11.29
N ARG A 102 -13.06 -3.97 11.10
CA ARG A 102 -13.66 -4.19 9.79
C ARG A 102 -14.07 -2.86 9.16
N ALA A 103 -13.66 -2.62 7.92
CA ALA A 103 -14.10 -1.47 7.14
C ALA A 103 -15.58 -1.60 6.72
N ALA A 104 -16.19 -0.49 6.31
CA ALA A 104 -17.58 -0.50 5.82
C ALA A 104 -17.70 -1.25 4.49
N TYR A 105 -16.70 -1.18 3.61
CA TYR A 105 -16.70 -1.90 2.35
C TYR A 105 -16.58 -3.41 2.59
N ARG A 106 -17.56 -4.17 2.07
CA ARG A 106 -17.63 -5.62 2.24
C ARG A 106 -16.93 -6.35 1.11
N SER A 107 -16.00 -7.21 1.45
CA SER A 107 -15.24 -7.99 0.47
C SER A 107 -14.82 -9.34 1.05
N LEU A 108 -14.34 -10.24 0.20
CA LEU A 108 -13.73 -11.49 0.65
C LEU A 108 -12.57 -11.27 1.64
N LYS A 109 -12.02 -10.06 1.65
CA LYS A 109 -10.90 -9.65 2.49
C LYS A 109 -11.30 -8.88 3.74
N ASP A 110 -12.59 -8.69 3.99
CA ASP A 110 -13.09 -7.88 5.09
C ASP A 110 -13.24 -8.62 6.43
N ALA A 111 -12.78 -9.86 6.51
CA ALA A 111 -12.91 -10.71 7.70
C ALA A 111 -12.20 -10.17 8.97
N GLY A 112 -11.52 -9.03 8.87
CA GLY A 112 -10.73 -8.45 9.95
C GLY A 112 -9.25 -8.84 9.84
N GLY A 113 -8.46 -8.47 10.84
CA GLY A 113 -7.03 -8.76 10.82
C GLY A 113 -6.21 -7.85 9.88
N TRP A 114 -6.79 -6.72 9.46
CA TRP A 114 -6.09 -5.72 8.67
C TRP A 114 -4.91 -5.14 9.43
N SER A 115 -3.74 -5.18 8.84
CA SER A 115 -2.52 -4.65 9.42
C SER A 115 -1.60 -4.10 8.33
N ALA A 116 -1.01 -2.93 8.56
CA ALA A 116 -0.08 -2.32 7.64
C ALA A 116 0.88 -1.36 8.35
N LEU A 117 2.00 -1.05 7.68
CA LEU A 117 2.91 -0.02 8.12
C LEU A 117 2.31 1.38 7.90
N ILE A 118 1.71 1.61 6.72
CA ILE A 118 0.96 2.84 6.41
C ILE A 118 -0.48 2.45 6.10
N TYR A 119 -1.41 2.99 6.87
CA TYR A 119 -2.82 2.62 6.84
C TYR A 119 -3.73 3.84 6.72
N ALA A 120 -4.77 3.73 5.90
CA ALA A 120 -5.84 4.73 5.83
C ALA A 120 -7.18 4.08 5.48
N VAL A 121 -8.27 4.61 6.03
CA VAL A 121 -9.65 4.22 5.69
C VAL A 121 -10.49 5.47 5.47
N GLY A 122 -11.15 5.55 4.32
CA GLY A 122 -12.06 6.64 3.96
C GLY A 122 -11.39 8.01 3.82
N ALA A 123 -10.06 8.07 3.85
CA ALA A 123 -9.31 9.31 3.79
C ALA A 123 -9.32 9.93 2.38
N ARG A 124 -9.22 11.27 2.33
CA ARG A 124 -9.26 12.05 1.09
C ARG A 124 -7.99 12.86 0.92
N ASN A 125 -7.53 13.00 -0.34
CA ASN A 125 -6.36 13.80 -0.72
C ASN A 125 -5.12 13.43 0.10
N ILE A 126 -4.76 12.15 0.13
CA ILE A 126 -3.61 11.64 0.84
C ILE A 126 -2.47 11.31 -0.12
N ALA A 127 -1.24 11.46 0.36
CA ALA A 127 -0.08 11.12 -0.46
C ALA A 127 1.05 10.47 0.38
N VAL A 128 1.84 9.62 -0.28
CA VAL A 128 3.15 9.16 0.21
C VAL A 128 4.17 9.42 -0.89
N THR A 129 5.12 10.30 -0.64
CA THR A 129 6.02 10.82 -1.67
C THR A 129 7.47 10.87 -1.24
N GLY A 130 8.35 11.26 -2.16
CA GLY A 130 9.76 11.51 -1.88
C GLY A 130 10.69 10.52 -2.58
N LYS A 131 11.91 10.40 -2.05
CA LYS A 131 12.96 9.49 -2.55
C LYS A 131 13.47 8.50 -1.50
N GLY A 132 12.75 8.43 -0.37
CA GLY A 132 13.09 7.53 0.72
C GLY A 132 12.68 6.07 0.47
N VAL A 133 12.89 5.26 1.50
CA VAL A 133 12.64 3.82 1.47
C VAL A 133 11.61 3.43 2.54
N ILE A 134 10.68 2.56 2.18
CA ILE A 134 9.80 1.85 3.11
C ILE A 134 10.23 0.38 3.12
N ASP A 135 10.65 -0.12 4.29
CA ASP A 135 11.11 -1.50 4.48
C ASP A 135 10.22 -2.22 5.50
N GLY A 136 9.41 -3.14 5.05
CA GLY A 136 8.46 -3.88 5.88
C GLY A 136 9.10 -4.93 6.80
N ARG A 137 10.41 -5.25 6.63
CA ARG A 137 11.14 -6.26 7.43
C ARG A 137 10.36 -7.56 7.61
N GLY A 138 9.68 -8.00 6.55
CA GLY A 138 8.71 -9.09 6.58
C GLY A 138 9.31 -10.49 6.63
N LYS A 139 10.63 -10.64 6.48
CA LYS A 139 11.28 -11.95 6.42
C LYS A 139 10.97 -12.80 7.64
N GLY A 140 10.41 -14.00 7.40
CA GLY A 140 10.08 -14.95 8.46
C GLY A 140 8.87 -14.57 9.32
N ARG A 141 8.20 -13.45 9.06
CA ARG A 141 6.97 -13.11 9.77
C ARG A 141 5.87 -14.09 9.42
N LYS A 142 5.32 -14.71 10.43
CA LYS A 142 4.17 -15.61 10.34
C LYS A 142 2.89 -14.84 10.63
N GLY A 143 1.74 -15.43 10.30
CA GLY A 143 0.45 -14.94 10.74
C GLY A 143 0.35 -14.95 12.27
N ARG A 144 -0.58 -14.15 12.80
CA ARG A 144 -0.84 -14.14 14.26
C ARG A 144 -1.53 -15.43 14.69
N VAL A 145 -1.10 -15.97 15.81
CA VAL A 145 -1.83 -17.04 16.48
C VAL A 145 -3.21 -16.49 16.90
N GLY A 146 -4.29 -17.14 16.46
CA GLY A 146 -5.64 -16.65 16.65
C GLY A 146 -6.09 -15.62 15.61
N GLY A 147 -5.37 -15.50 14.48
CA GLY A 147 -5.78 -14.71 13.33
C GLY A 147 -7.17 -15.11 12.82
N VAL A 148 -7.88 -14.16 12.25
CA VAL A 148 -9.20 -14.37 11.65
C VAL A 148 -9.07 -15.27 10.42
N PRO A 149 -9.99 -16.19 10.16
CA PRO A 149 -9.96 -17.05 8.97
C PRO A 149 -9.84 -16.25 7.67
N GLY A 150 -9.10 -16.77 6.71
CA GLY A 150 -8.83 -16.15 5.41
C GLY A 150 -7.42 -15.56 5.34
N ASP A 151 -7.19 -14.61 4.42
CA ASP A 151 -5.89 -13.94 4.26
C ASP A 151 -5.58 -12.93 5.37
N ALA A 152 -6.46 -12.81 6.35
CA ALA A 152 -6.30 -11.94 7.50
C ALA A 152 -5.44 -12.61 8.56
N ASP A 153 -4.23 -12.99 8.21
CA ASP A 153 -3.29 -13.62 9.13
C ASP A 153 -2.54 -12.62 10.02
N GLY A 154 -2.86 -11.35 9.90
CA GLY A 154 -2.25 -10.28 10.70
C GLY A 154 -0.82 -9.91 10.28
N ARG A 155 -0.31 -10.44 9.19
CA ARG A 155 0.96 -9.98 8.61
C ARG A 155 0.82 -8.57 8.05
N PRO A 156 1.65 -7.59 8.46
CA PRO A 156 1.53 -6.23 7.96
C PRO A 156 1.90 -6.12 6.47
N ARG A 157 1.10 -5.35 5.73
CA ARG A 157 1.45 -4.80 4.42
C ARG A 157 2.32 -3.55 4.60
N ASN A 158 3.05 -3.14 3.57
CA ASN A 158 3.69 -1.83 3.63
C ASN A 158 2.65 -0.71 3.52
N ILE A 159 1.71 -0.82 2.59
CA ILE A 159 0.59 0.12 2.45
C ILE A 159 -0.74 -0.65 2.40
N LEU A 160 -1.74 -0.16 3.12
CA LEU A 160 -3.13 -0.58 3.00
C LEU A 160 -4.04 0.63 3.07
N PHE A 161 -4.70 0.95 1.96
CA PHE A 161 -5.71 1.99 1.87
C PHE A 161 -7.06 1.38 1.50
N ILE A 162 -8.10 1.77 2.22
CA ILE A 162 -9.47 1.24 2.05
C ILE A 162 -10.43 2.40 1.86
N SER A 163 -11.21 2.36 0.77
CA SER A 163 -12.22 3.38 0.42
C SER A 163 -11.68 4.82 0.45
N CYS A 164 -10.41 5.00 0.09
CA CYS A 164 -9.77 6.32 0.02
C CYS A 164 -9.99 6.97 -1.35
N LYS A 165 -9.99 8.32 -1.37
CA LYS A 165 -10.19 9.09 -2.61
C LYS A 165 -9.12 10.18 -2.78
N GLY A 166 -8.58 10.30 -4.00
CA GLY A 166 -7.49 11.24 -4.29
C GLY A 166 -6.19 10.80 -3.63
N VAL A 167 -5.67 9.66 -4.04
CA VAL A 167 -4.45 9.05 -3.48
C VAL A 167 -3.28 9.24 -4.42
N ARG A 168 -2.14 9.66 -3.93
CA ARG A 168 -0.90 9.73 -4.71
C ARG A 168 0.26 9.04 -4.02
N ILE A 169 0.93 8.13 -4.73
CA ILE A 169 2.19 7.52 -4.31
C ILE A 169 3.24 7.84 -5.37
N SER A 170 4.33 8.50 -4.99
CA SER A 170 5.29 8.96 -5.97
C SER A 170 6.74 8.94 -5.47
N GLY A 171 7.63 8.37 -6.28
CA GLY A 171 9.07 8.47 -6.16
C GLY A 171 9.75 7.57 -5.12
N ILE A 172 9.00 6.87 -4.28
CA ILE A 172 9.53 6.08 -3.17
C ILE A 172 9.91 4.65 -3.58
N SER A 173 10.83 4.06 -2.80
CA SER A 173 11.17 2.63 -2.91
C SER A 173 10.51 1.85 -1.77
N MET A 174 9.95 0.67 -2.08
CA MET A 174 9.28 -0.19 -1.11
C MET A 174 9.77 -1.62 -1.20
N ARG A 175 10.01 -2.26 -0.05
CA ARG A 175 10.52 -3.63 -0.03
C ARG A 175 10.11 -4.42 1.21
N ASN A 176 10.32 -5.72 1.15
CA ASN A 176 10.27 -6.65 2.29
C ASN A 176 8.98 -6.57 3.08
N SER A 177 7.82 -6.45 2.41
CA SER A 177 6.54 -6.54 3.10
C SER A 177 6.33 -7.93 3.69
N ALA A 178 5.64 -8.04 4.81
CA ALA A 178 5.34 -9.34 5.38
C ALA A 178 4.22 -10.09 4.63
N LEU A 179 3.43 -9.37 3.84
CA LEU A 179 2.37 -9.86 2.97
C LEU A 179 2.47 -9.10 1.63
N TRP A 180 1.37 -8.78 0.97
CA TRP A 180 1.30 -7.91 -0.20
C TRP A 180 1.98 -6.57 0.09
N ASN A 181 2.77 -6.05 -0.85
CA ASN A 181 3.50 -4.81 -0.60
C ASN A 181 2.55 -3.63 -0.46
N GLN A 182 1.67 -3.45 -1.43
CA GLN A 182 0.67 -2.39 -1.43
C GLN A 182 -0.71 -2.99 -1.74
N HIS A 183 -1.72 -2.57 -1.00
CA HIS A 183 -3.10 -2.96 -1.24
C HIS A 183 -4.01 -1.72 -1.21
N TYR A 184 -4.65 -1.45 -2.33
CA TYR A 184 -5.66 -0.43 -2.51
C TYR A 184 -7.00 -1.14 -2.67
N LEU A 185 -7.89 -1.00 -1.68
CA LEU A 185 -9.21 -1.64 -1.68
C LEU A 185 -10.30 -0.58 -1.80
N ASP A 186 -11.15 -0.67 -2.84
CA ASP A 186 -12.26 0.27 -3.07
C ASP A 186 -11.81 1.74 -3.11
N CYS A 187 -10.60 2.02 -3.61
CA CYS A 187 -10.07 3.36 -3.72
C CYS A 187 -10.43 4.01 -5.06
N GLU A 188 -10.47 5.34 -5.07
CA GLU A 188 -10.88 6.15 -6.23
C GLU A 188 -9.92 7.31 -6.47
N ASP A 189 -9.67 7.65 -7.75
CA ASP A 189 -8.74 8.72 -8.14
C ASP A 189 -7.32 8.47 -7.59
N VAL A 190 -6.71 7.35 -7.96
CA VAL A 190 -5.40 6.92 -7.46
C VAL A 190 -4.33 7.06 -8.52
N ILE A 191 -3.22 7.69 -8.16
CA ILE A 191 -2.02 7.77 -8.99
C ILE A 191 -0.84 7.15 -8.25
N VAL A 192 -0.22 6.15 -8.86
CA VAL A 192 1.02 5.51 -8.40
C VAL A 192 2.06 5.64 -9.49
N GLU A 193 3.17 6.30 -9.22
CA GLU A 193 4.15 6.62 -10.25
C GLU A 193 5.58 6.66 -9.73
N HIS A 194 6.56 6.38 -10.60
CA HIS A 194 7.98 6.48 -10.32
C HIS A 194 8.41 5.72 -9.05
N ILE A 195 7.75 4.60 -8.74
CA ILE A 195 8.10 3.79 -7.59
C ILE A 195 9.01 2.62 -7.98
N HIS A 196 9.74 2.13 -6.98
CA HIS A 196 10.53 0.91 -7.10
C HIS A 196 10.09 -0.08 -6.02
N VAL A 197 9.61 -1.25 -6.43
CA VAL A 197 9.19 -2.33 -5.52
C VAL A 197 10.12 -3.53 -5.68
N PHE A 198 10.66 -4.03 -4.56
CA PHE A 198 11.41 -5.28 -4.51
C PHE A 198 10.91 -6.13 -3.33
N ASN A 199 10.04 -7.12 -3.60
CA ASN A 199 9.27 -7.81 -2.56
C ASN A 199 9.44 -9.34 -2.62
N HIS A 200 10.48 -9.86 -1.93
CA HIS A 200 10.92 -11.26 -2.02
C HIS A 200 11.28 -11.89 -0.66
N CYS A 201 10.61 -11.54 0.41
CA CYS A 201 11.04 -11.97 1.73
C CYS A 201 10.09 -12.92 2.45
N ASN A 202 8.86 -13.10 1.95
CA ASN A 202 7.85 -13.93 2.60
C ASN A 202 6.84 -14.47 1.58
N GLY A 203 5.95 -15.36 1.99
CA GLY A 203 4.86 -15.84 1.13
C GLY A 203 3.82 -14.75 0.84
N ASN A 204 3.19 -14.81 -0.34
CA ASN A 204 2.27 -13.80 -0.85
C ASN A 204 2.91 -12.40 -0.90
N ASN A 205 4.10 -12.32 -1.41
CA ASN A 205 4.81 -11.06 -1.63
C ASN A 205 4.46 -10.47 -2.99
N ASP A 206 3.15 -10.15 -3.19
CA ASP A 206 2.67 -9.41 -4.34
C ASP A 206 3.28 -7.99 -4.34
N GLY A 207 3.45 -7.39 -5.51
CA GLY A 207 3.98 -6.04 -5.65
C GLY A 207 2.91 -4.97 -5.39
N ILE A 208 1.83 -4.98 -6.17
CA ILE A 208 0.73 -4.01 -6.06
C ILE A 208 -0.60 -4.74 -6.28
N ASP A 209 -1.51 -4.59 -5.32
CA ASP A 209 -2.88 -5.12 -5.37
C ASP A 209 -3.88 -3.97 -5.54
N ILE A 210 -4.50 -3.90 -6.72
CA ILE A 210 -5.54 -2.93 -7.08
C ILE A 210 -6.88 -3.67 -6.98
N ASP A 211 -7.64 -3.43 -5.91
CA ASP A 211 -8.80 -4.25 -5.55
C ASP A 211 -10.10 -3.43 -5.56
N GLY A 212 -10.92 -3.62 -6.58
CA GLY A 212 -12.19 -2.91 -6.74
C GLY A 212 -12.03 -1.38 -6.86
N CYS A 213 -10.91 -0.90 -7.36
CA CYS A 213 -10.60 0.52 -7.49
C CYS A 213 -11.15 1.12 -8.78
N ARG A 214 -11.37 2.43 -8.78
CA ARG A 214 -11.81 3.20 -9.96
C ARG A 214 -10.90 4.37 -10.26
N ARG A 215 -10.65 4.64 -11.56
CA ARG A 215 -9.73 5.69 -12.04
C ARG A 215 -8.37 5.58 -11.37
N PHE A 216 -7.72 4.46 -11.65
CA PHE A 216 -6.40 4.12 -11.09
C PHE A 216 -5.35 4.20 -12.21
N ILE A 217 -4.31 4.98 -12.00
CA ILE A 217 -3.16 5.09 -12.92
C ILE A 217 -1.92 4.58 -12.20
N LEU A 218 -1.24 3.59 -12.82
CA LEU A 218 0.08 3.13 -12.42
C LEU A 218 1.04 3.33 -13.57
N SER A 219 2.08 4.14 -13.38
CA SER A 219 3.03 4.42 -14.45
C SER A 219 4.48 4.53 -13.99
N ASP A 220 5.40 4.45 -14.98
CA ASP A 220 6.82 4.79 -14.82
C ASP A 220 7.51 4.08 -13.65
N SER A 221 7.18 2.81 -13.43
CA SER A 221 7.52 2.10 -12.21
C SER A 221 8.24 0.78 -12.48
N VAL A 222 9.07 0.35 -11.52
CA VAL A 222 9.76 -0.93 -11.56
C VAL A 222 9.27 -1.80 -10.41
N ILE A 223 8.70 -2.96 -10.74
CA ILE A 223 8.15 -3.91 -9.78
C ILE A 223 8.81 -5.26 -9.95
N ASP A 224 9.37 -5.80 -8.87
CA ASP A 224 9.96 -7.14 -8.81
C ASP A 224 9.47 -7.84 -7.55
N SER A 225 8.74 -8.95 -7.70
CA SER A 225 8.01 -9.62 -6.63
C SER A 225 8.16 -11.14 -6.67
N ASP A 226 8.00 -11.79 -5.51
CA ASP A 226 8.03 -13.25 -5.41
C ASP A 226 6.68 -13.87 -5.84
N ASP A 227 5.55 -13.21 -5.50
CA ASP A 227 4.21 -13.56 -5.98
C ASP A 227 3.79 -12.60 -7.12
N ASP A 228 2.51 -12.35 -7.34
CA ASP A 228 2.02 -11.52 -8.46
C ASP A 228 2.65 -10.10 -8.45
N GLY A 229 3.04 -9.58 -9.62
CA GLY A 229 3.69 -8.26 -9.74
C GLY A 229 2.71 -7.12 -9.58
N ILE A 230 1.90 -6.86 -10.59
CA ILE A 230 0.78 -5.92 -10.59
C ILE A 230 -0.49 -6.73 -10.74
N VAL A 231 -1.37 -6.69 -9.75
CA VAL A 231 -2.58 -7.50 -9.79
C VAL A 231 -3.84 -6.69 -9.53
N LEU A 232 -4.78 -6.76 -10.47
CA LEU A 232 -6.13 -6.27 -10.33
C LEU A 232 -6.98 -7.37 -9.71
N LYS A 233 -7.62 -7.05 -8.59
CA LYS A 233 -8.56 -7.95 -7.89
C LYS A 233 -9.93 -7.27 -7.78
N SER A 234 -10.96 -8.06 -7.69
CA SER A 234 -12.29 -7.59 -7.33
C SER A 234 -12.84 -8.55 -6.28
N THR A 235 -12.44 -8.31 -5.04
CA THR A 235 -12.77 -9.19 -3.90
C THR A 235 -14.15 -8.90 -3.32
N GLY A 236 -14.72 -7.73 -3.62
CA GLY A 236 -16.09 -7.31 -3.29
C GLY A 236 -16.93 -7.12 -4.56
N LEU A 237 -18.01 -6.36 -4.46
CA LEU A 237 -18.93 -6.12 -5.58
C LEU A 237 -18.47 -5.01 -6.53
N ALA A 238 -17.55 -4.14 -6.11
CA ALA A 238 -17.01 -3.10 -6.98
C ALA A 238 -16.06 -3.71 -8.02
N PRO A 239 -16.19 -3.39 -9.30
CA PRO A 239 -15.22 -3.76 -10.32
C PRO A 239 -13.95 -2.92 -10.19
N CYS A 240 -12.81 -3.42 -10.69
CA CYS A 240 -11.76 -2.54 -11.13
C CYS A 240 -12.20 -1.85 -12.42
N GLU A 241 -12.33 -0.51 -12.40
CA GLU A 241 -12.85 0.26 -13.53
C GLU A 241 -11.95 1.45 -13.86
N ASP A 242 -11.72 1.70 -15.14
CA ASP A 242 -10.88 2.80 -15.64
C ASP A 242 -9.45 2.71 -15.07
N VAL A 243 -8.78 1.58 -15.28
CA VAL A 243 -7.41 1.34 -14.80
C VAL A 243 -6.42 1.41 -15.94
N VAL A 244 -5.38 2.20 -15.77
CA VAL A 244 -4.27 2.31 -16.72
C VAL A 244 -2.97 1.85 -16.07
N ILE A 245 -2.29 0.88 -16.69
CA ILE A 245 -0.94 0.44 -16.35
C ILE A 245 -0.05 0.75 -17.54
N ASN A 246 0.91 1.66 -17.36
CA ASN A 246 1.70 2.16 -18.48
C ASN A 246 3.18 2.35 -18.10
N ASN A 247 4.07 2.10 -19.07
CA ASN A 247 5.50 2.38 -18.95
C ASN A 247 6.16 1.75 -17.70
N CYS A 248 5.82 0.48 -17.41
CA CYS A 248 6.34 -0.25 -16.26
C CYS A 248 7.28 -1.39 -16.68
N ILE A 249 8.27 -1.67 -15.83
CA ILE A 249 9.09 -2.88 -15.91
C ILE A 249 8.65 -3.80 -14.79
N VAL A 250 8.18 -4.99 -15.13
CA VAL A 250 7.57 -5.91 -14.17
C VAL A 250 8.25 -7.26 -14.20
N SER A 251 8.60 -7.75 -13.02
CA SER A 251 9.14 -9.09 -12.80
C SER A 251 8.37 -9.79 -11.70
N SER A 252 8.15 -11.08 -11.84
CA SER A 252 7.46 -11.90 -10.84
C SER A 252 7.83 -13.36 -11.01
N PHE A 253 7.88 -14.13 -9.92
CA PHE A 253 7.94 -15.59 -10.02
C PHE A 253 6.56 -16.25 -10.17
N ALA A 254 5.47 -15.49 -10.00
CA ALA A 254 4.10 -15.90 -10.34
C ALA A 254 3.63 -15.22 -11.63
N ASN A 255 2.74 -14.26 -11.56
CA ASN A 255 2.22 -13.55 -12.72
C ASN A 255 2.67 -12.09 -12.70
N ALA A 256 3.30 -11.61 -13.77
CA ALA A 256 3.81 -10.25 -13.79
C ALA A 256 2.70 -9.21 -13.77
N ILE A 257 1.71 -9.30 -14.66
CA ILE A 257 0.51 -8.46 -14.67
C ILE A 257 -0.72 -9.35 -14.73
N LYS A 258 -1.67 -9.15 -13.79
CA LYS A 258 -2.80 -10.07 -13.63
C LYS A 258 -4.12 -9.35 -13.36
N CYS A 259 -5.18 -9.77 -14.01
CA CYS A 259 -6.56 -9.56 -13.59
C CYS A 259 -7.07 -10.86 -12.99
N GLY A 260 -7.35 -10.90 -11.71
CA GLY A 260 -7.81 -12.12 -11.03
C GLY A 260 -6.91 -12.58 -9.87
N THR A 261 -7.08 -13.80 -9.40
CA THR A 261 -8.18 -14.74 -9.65
C THR A 261 -9.52 -14.25 -9.05
N LYS A 262 -9.48 -13.35 -8.06
CA LYS A 262 -10.67 -12.82 -7.38
C LYS A 262 -11.36 -11.82 -8.29
N SER A 263 -12.57 -12.16 -8.75
CA SER A 263 -13.23 -11.47 -9.86
C SER A 263 -14.73 -11.25 -9.64
N THR A 264 -15.17 -11.12 -8.38
CA THR A 264 -16.59 -11.00 -8.04
C THR A 264 -17.29 -9.81 -8.69
N GLY A 265 -16.72 -8.59 -8.58
CA GLY A 265 -17.25 -7.38 -9.21
C GLY A 265 -16.82 -7.22 -10.68
N GLY A 266 -15.73 -7.87 -11.05
CA GLY A 266 -15.21 -7.86 -12.42
C GLY A 266 -14.21 -6.73 -12.74
N TYR A 267 -14.01 -6.49 -14.04
CA TYR A 267 -13.03 -5.56 -14.59
C TYR A 267 -13.64 -4.82 -15.76
N LYS A 268 -13.43 -3.51 -15.86
CA LYS A 268 -13.98 -2.69 -16.93
C LYS A 268 -13.01 -1.59 -17.35
N ASN A 269 -12.83 -1.40 -18.66
CA ASN A 269 -11.96 -0.36 -19.20
C ASN A 269 -10.52 -0.45 -18.66
N ILE A 270 -9.84 -1.55 -18.89
CA ILE A 270 -8.46 -1.76 -18.44
C ILE A 270 -7.50 -1.57 -19.61
N VAL A 271 -6.49 -0.73 -19.43
CA VAL A 271 -5.43 -0.51 -20.41
C VAL A 271 -4.08 -0.92 -19.82
N ILE A 272 -3.37 -1.81 -20.51
CA ILE A 272 -2.00 -2.23 -20.18
C ILE A 272 -1.13 -1.92 -21.38
N SER A 273 -0.21 -0.98 -21.28
CA SER A 273 0.56 -0.55 -22.45
C SER A 273 2.00 -0.16 -22.13
N ASN A 274 2.87 -0.24 -23.13
CA ASN A 274 4.27 0.18 -23.05
C ASN A 274 5.04 -0.47 -21.88
N CYS A 275 4.78 -1.73 -21.58
CA CYS A 275 5.41 -2.42 -20.45
C CYS A 275 6.43 -3.48 -20.92
N ILE A 276 7.41 -3.71 -20.06
CA ILE A 276 8.38 -4.80 -20.22
C ILE A 276 8.17 -5.79 -19.10
N VAL A 277 7.93 -7.06 -19.44
CA VAL A 277 7.94 -8.18 -18.51
C VAL A 277 9.25 -8.95 -18.72
N LYS A 278 9.99 -9.17 -17.64
CA LYS A 278 11.28 -9.87 -17.68
C LYS A 278 11.51 -10.69 -16.42
N PRO A 279 12.50 -11.63 -16.43
CA PRO A 279 12.83 -12.42 -15.25
C PRO A 279 13.20 -11.54 -14.05
N SER A 280 12.86 -12.00 -12.84
CA SER A 280 13.26 -11.33 -11.60
C SER A 280 14.78 -11.24 -11.45
N CYS A 281 15.25 -10.14 -10.92
CA CYS A 281 16.67 -9.96 -10.57
C CYS A 281 17.03 -10.59 -9.22
N ASN A 282 16.07 -11.14 -8.47
CA ASN A 282 16.32 -11.81 -7.19
C ASN A 282 17.20 -13.05 -7.37
N LYS A 283 18.37 -13.04 -6.71
CA LYS A 283 19.30 -14.17 -6.64
C LYS A 283 19.21 -14.96 -5.33
N GLY A 284 18.36 -14.50 -4.41
CA GLY A 284 18.14 -15.14 -3.12
C GLY A 284 17.11 -16.26 -3.15
N ASP A 285 16.66 -16.68 -1.97
CA ASP A 285 15.60 -17.66 -1.83
C ASP A 285 14.29 -17.16 -2.45
N ARG A 286 13.61 -18.06 -3.14
CA ARG A 286 12.28 -17.85 -3.70
C ARG A 286 11.26 -18.67 -2.94
N ILE A 287 10.10 -18.08 -2.70
CA ILE A 287 8.96 -18.81 -2.13
C ILE A 287 8.24 -19.57 -3.25
N ILE A 288 7.97 -18.91 -4.38
CA ILE A 288 7.42 -19.57 -5.56
C ILE A 288 8.55 -20.23 -6.35
N LYS A 289 8.52 -21.55 -6.42
CA LYS A 289 9.57 -22.38 -6.99
C LYS A 289 9.10 -23.17 -8.22
N SER A 290 7.88 -22.95 -8.66
CA SER A 290 7.28 -23.70 -9.78
C SER A 290 8.00 -23.47 -11.09
N THR A 291 8.54 -22.26 -11.28
CA THR A 291 9.28 -21.91 -12.49
C THR A 291 10.57 -21.15 -12.17
N PRO A 292 11.58 -21.17 -13.03
CA PRO A 292 12.79 -20.36 -12.84
C PRO A 292 12.59 -18.89 -13.19
N SER A 293 11.57 -18.51 -13.95
CA SER A 293 11.47 -17.20 -14.59
C SER A 293 10.12 -16.51 -14.49
N GLY A 294 9.14 -17.14 -13.89
CA GLY A 294 7.76 -16.65 -13.78
C GLY A 294 6.75 -17.52 -14.53
N ILE A 295 5.55 -17.61 -13.98
CA ILE A 295 4.49 -18.47 -14.55
C ILE A 295 3.90 -17.78 -15.78
N THR A 296 3.40 -16.53 -15.61
CA THR A 296 2.70 -15.83 -16.67
C THR A 296 3.13 -14.37 -16.78
N ALA A 297 3.29 -13.86 -18.00
CA ALA A 297 3.52 -12.44 -18.18
C ALA A 297 2.23 -11.64 -18.00
N ILE A 298 1.16 -11.99 -18.71
CA ILE A 298 -0.16 -11.37 -18.57
C ILE A 298 -1.20 -12.46 -18.33
N SER A 299 -1.95 -12.36 -17.24
CA SER A 299 -3.01 -13.30 -16.87
C SER A 299 -4.36 -12.59 -16.73
N LEU A 300 -5.36 -13.02 -17.48
CA LEU A 300 -6.72 -12.50 -17.47
C LEU A 300 -7.69 -13.59 -16.99
N GLU A 301 -8.18 -13.47 -15.75
CA GLU A 301 -8.99 -14.53 -15.14
C GLU A 301 -10.31 -14.01 -14.56
N VAL A 302 -11.42 -14.63 -14.97
CA VAL A 302 -12.75 -14.45 -14.37
C VAL A 302 -13.24 -15.80 -13.88
N VAL A 303 -13.22 -16.00 -12.57
CA VAL A 303 -13.49 -17.32 -11.96
C VAL A 303 -14.45 -17.29 -10.75
N ASP A 304 -14.82 -16.11 -10.26
CA ASP A 304 -15.72 -15.94 -9.11
C ASP A 304 -16.98 -15.12 -9.48
N GLY A 305 -17.47 -15.26 -10.70
CA GLY A 305 -18.50 -14.37 -11.26
C GLY A 305 -17.87 -13.10 -11.84
N GLY A 306 -18.63 -12.03 -11.92
CA GLY A 306 -18.17 -10.77 -12.49
C GLY A 306 -18.10 -10.75 -14.01
N ILE A 307 -17.78 -9.60 -14.54
CA ILE A 307 -17.66 -9.35 -15.99
C ILE A 307 -16.32 -8.69 -16.26
N MET A 308 -15.59 -9.21 -17.25
CA MET A 308 -14.44 -8.52 -17.82
C MET A 308 -14.87 -7.92 -19.14
N ASP A 309 -14.80 -6.58 -19.24
CA ASP A 309 -15.28 -5.84 -20.41
C ASP A 309 -14.32 -4.68 -20.74
N GLY A 310 -13.86 -4.63 -21.98
CA GLY A 310 -12.96 -3.55 -22.41
C GLY A 310 -11.54 -3.66 -21.86
N VAL A 311 -10.80 -4.68 -22.20
CA VAL A 311 -9.37 -4.81 -21.89
C VAL A 311 -8.53 -4.58 -23.14
N SER A 312 -7.63 -3.59 -23.09
CA SER A 312 -6.65 -3.31 -24.14
C SER A 312 -5.24 -3.60 -23.66
N ILE A 313 -4.50 -4.38 -24.45
CA ILE A 313 -3.09 -4.71 -24.19
C ILE A 313 -2.30 -4.35 -25.44
N ASP A 314 -1.35 -3.44 -25.32
CA ASP A 314 -0.60 -2.90 -26.44
C ASP A 314 0.87 -2.63 -26.11
N ASN A 315 1.74 -2.82 -27.09
CA ASN A 315 3.17 -2.53 -27.00
C ASN A 315 3.85 -3.15 -25.76
N ILE A 316 3.77 -4.48 -25.61
CA ILE A 316 4.35 -5.23 -24.50
C ILE A 316 5.55 -6.05 -24.99
N VAL A 317 6.68 -5.90 -24.31
CA VAL A 317 7.84 -6.79 -24.49
C VAL A 317 7.83 -7.83 -23.38
N ILE A 318 7.91 -9.11 -23.76
CA ILE A 318 7.89 -10.24 -22.82
C ILE A 318 9.15 -11.08 -23.00
N GLU A 319 9.87 -11.28 -21.91
CA GLU A 319 11.05 -12.13 -21.85
C GLU A 319 10.94 -13.11 -20.68
N GLY A 320 11.25 -14.38 -20.91
CA GLY A 320 11.54 -15.35 -19.88
C GLY A 320 10.39 -15.79 -18.97
N THR A 321 9.13 -15.71 -19.41
CA THR A 321 8.00 -16.33 -18.70
C THR A 321 7.57 -17.62 -19.40
N GLU A 322 7.03 -18.60 -18.65
CA GLU A 322 6.55 -19.85 -19.23
C GLU A 322 5.33 -19.66 -20.12
N CYS A 323 4.43 -18.73 -19.73
CA CYS A 323 3.23 -18.41 -20.49
C CYS A 323 3.16 -16.90 -20.76
N PRO A 324 3.26 -16.43 -22.00
CA PRO A 324 3.21 -15.00 -22.30
C PRO A 324 1.83 -14.39 -22.06
N LEU A 325 0.76 -15.11 -22.39
CA LEU A 325 -0.62 -14.64 -22.19
C LEU A 325 -1.50 -15.82 -21.76
N TYR A 326 -2.16 -15.68 -20.61
CA TYR A 326 -3.10 -16.66 -20.08
C TYR A 326 -4.48 -16.05 -19.93
N VAL A 327 -5.49 -16.66 -20.52
CA VAL A 327 -6.89 -16.20 -20.44
C VAL A 327 -7.75 -17.35 -19.90
N ARG A 328 -8.53 -17.06 -18.83
CA ARG A 328 -9.36 -18.07 -18.18
C ARG A 328 -10.73 -17.56 -17.80
N LEU A 329 -11.76 -18.18 -18.37
CA LEU A 329 -13.13 -18.10 -17.86
C LEU A 329 -13.48 -19.43 -17.19
N ALA A 330 -13.79 -19.43 -15.90
CA ALA A 330 -14.10 -20.65 -15.16
C ALA A 330 -15.08 -20.36 -14.01
N ASN A 331 -15.41 -21.37 -13.24
CA ASN A 331 -16.28 -21.26 -12.07
C ASN A 331 -15.59 -21.83 -10.82
N ARG A 332 -14.86 -20.99 -10.10
CA ARG A 332 -14.39 -21.29 -8.75
C ARG A 332 -15.48 -21.02 -7.73
N GLY A 333 -16.35 -20.04 -8.01
CA GLY A 333 -17.57 -19.74 -7.26
C GLY A 333 -17.33 -19.26 -5.84
N ARG A 334 -16.23 -18.57 -5.55
CA ARG A 334 -15.99 -18.02 -4.20
C ARG A 334 -16.94 -16.85 -3.92
N LYS A 335 -17.61 -16.91 -2.78
CA LYS A 335 -18.45 -15.82 -2.28
C LYS A 335 -17.54 -14.66 -1.82
N TYR A 336 -18.04 -13.42 -1.94
CA TYR A 336 -17.32 -12.25 -1.43
C TYR A 336 -17.54 -12.02 0.08
N ILE A 337 -18.64 -12.55 0.63
CA ILE A 337 -18.96 -12.69 2.05
C ILE A 337 -19.71 -14.00 2.27
N ASP A 338 -19.74 -14.50 3.49
CA ASP A 338 -20.34 -15.82 3.80
C ASP A 338 -21.84 -15.88 3.48
N GLU A 339 -22.55 -14.78 3.69
CA GLU A 339 -24.01 -14.67 3.46
C GLU A 339 -24.39 -14.53 1.98
N ALA A 340 -23.43 -14.21 1.11
CA ALA A 340 -23.73 -14.05 -0.31
C ALA A 340 -24.03 -15.39 -0.98
N PRO A 341 -24.83 -15.41 -2.06
CA PRO A 341 -24.99 -16.60 -2.88
C PRO A 341 -23.69 -16.96 -3.59
N VAL A 342 -23.54 -18.23 -3.97
CA VAL A 342 -22.46 -18.64 -4.88
C VAL A 342 -22.64 -17.89 -6.20
N PRO A 343 -21.62 -17.17 -6.68
CA PRO A 343 -21.74 -16.40 -7.91
C PRO A 343 -21.91 -17.32 -9.11
N PRO A 344 -22.66 -16.91 -10.14
CA PRO A 344 -22.72 -17.63 -11.41
C PRO A 344 -21.38 -17.56 -12.15
N ILE A 345 -21.27 -18.31 -13.24
CA ILE A 345 -20.13 -18.14 -14.18
C ILE A 345 -20.16 -16.71 -14.71
N GLY A 346 -19.00 -16.04 -14.66
CA GLY A 346 -18.82 -14.68 -15.16
C GLY A 346 -18.84 -14.60 -16.69
N LYS A 347 -18.44 -13.45 -17.22
CA LYS A 347 -18.35 -13.20 -18.67
C LYS A 347 -17.04 -12.47 -19.01
N MET A 348 -16.53 -12.73 -20.21
CA MET A 348 -15.47 -11.97 -20.86
C MET A 348 -15.98 -11.47 -22.21
N ARG A 349 -15.75 -10.18 -22.50
CA ARG A 349 -16.20 -9.51 -23.73
C ARG A 349 -15.03 -8.76 -24.36
#